data_e4046944fc6e636123a5d3654812a06b
#
_entry.id   e4046944fc6e636123a5d3654812a06b
#
_cell.length_a   1.000
_cell.length_b   1.000
_cell.length_c   1.000
_cell.angle_alpha   90.00
_cell.angle_beta   90.00
_cell.angle_gamma   90.00
#
_symmetry.space_group_name_H-M   'P 1'
#
loop_
_entity.id
_entity.type
_entity.pdbx_description
1 polymer ?
#
loop_
_entity_poly.entity_id
_entity_poly.type
_entity_poly.pdbx_seq_one_letter_code
_entity_poly.pdbx_strand_id
1 'polypeptide(L)'
;MQVRLALPNYGLLRAFVLEKLCEKEGLEPDQVHLAEMPLRKRQRVCGLLLEMQGPRLLRKQAVWSAEEDRIFFYDGLGRRFLQVQLCPGPGLEGLSIA
;
A
#
# COMPACT_ATOMS: atom_id res chain seq x y z
N MET A 1 -14.84 -4.61 1.25
CA MET A 1 -15.30 -3.22 1.26
C MET A 1 -14.50 -2.39 0.29
N GLN A 2 -15.16 -1.52 -0.42
CA GLN A 2 -14.51 -0.64 -1.40
C GLN A 2 -14.71 0.81 -1.01
N VAL A 3 -13.63 1.59 -1.05
CA VAL A 3 -13.62 3.00 -0.66
C VAL A 3 -13.00 3.80 -1.80
N ARG A 4 -13.40 5.07 -1.93
CA ARG A 4 -12.87 5.97 -2.93
C ARG A 4 -12.20 7.15 -2.24
N LEU A 5 -10.92 7.42 -2.58
CA LEU A 5 -10.13 8.46 -1.92
C LEU A 5 -9.22 9.18 -2.90
N ALA A 6 -8.85 10.41 -2.55
CA ALA A 6 -7.85 11.16 -3.28
C ALA A 6 -6.52 11.06 -2.53
N LEU A 7 -5.52 10.43 -3.16
CA LEU A 7 -4.17 10.32 -2.59
C LEU A 7 -3.18 10.74 -3.69
N PRO A 8 -3.06 12.05 -3.92
CA PRO A 8 -2.34 12.56 -5.09
C PRO A 8 -0.82 12.48 -5.03
N ASN A 9 -0.24 12.05 -3.91
CA ASN A 9 1.20 11.87 -3.85
C ASN A 9 1.56 10.65 -3.00
N TYR A 10 2.81 10.17 -3.15
CA TYR A 10 3.23 8.96 -2.47
C TYR A 10 3.29 9.08 -0.97
N GLY A 11 3.58 10.27 -0.45
CA GLY A 11 3.57 10.47 0.99
C GLY A 11 2.21 10.21 1.60
N LEU A 12 1.17 10.71 0.96
CA LEU A 12 -0.21 10.49 1.41
C LEU A 12 -0.62 9.03 1.24
N LEU A 13 -0.22 8.41 0.12
CA LEU A 13 -0.52 6.99 -0.11
C LEU A 13 0.13 6.12 0.95
N ARG A 14 1.41 6.36 1.23
CA ARG A 14 2.15 5.59 2.22
C ARG A 14 1.55 5.76 3.62
N ALA A 15 1.22 6.99 4.00
CA ALA A 15 0.62 7.27 5.29
C ALA A 15 -0.72 6.57 5.46
N PHE A 16 -1.55 6.60 4.42
CA PHE A 16 -2.84 5.94 4.44
C PHE A 16 -2.69 4.41 4.57
N VAL A 17 -1.77 3.82 3.80
CA VAL A 17 -1.52 2.38 3.85
C VAL A 17 -1.06 1.97 5.24
N LEU A 18 -0.10 2.71 5.81
CA LEU A 18 0.40 2.41 7.15
C LEU A 18 -0.71 2.49 8.19
N GLU A 19 -1.53 3.52 8.12
CA GLU A 19 -2.64 3.70 9.04
C GLU A 19 -3.61 2.51 8.96
N LYS A 20 -3.99 2.11 7.77
CA LYS A 20 -4.97 1.02 7.60
C LYS A 20 -4.42 -0.32 8.04
N LEU A 21 -3.16 -0.61 7.73
CA LEU A 21 -2.56 -1.86 8.16
C LEU A 21 -2.40 -1.90 9.68
N CYS A 22 -2.04 -0.78 10.29
CA CYS A 22 -1.94 -0.69 11.75
C CYS A 22 -3.29 -0.83 12.44
N GLU A 23 -4.33 -0.21 11.89
CA GLU A 23 -5.68 -0.33 12.46
C GLU A 23 -6.12 -1.79 12.53
N LYS A 24 -5.83 -2.54 11.47
CA LYS A 24 -6.23 -3.95 11.40
C LYS A 24 -5.60 -4.78 12.51
N GLU A 25 -4.39 -4.42 12.94
CA GLU A 25 -3.66 -5.16 13.96
C GLU A 25 -3.67 -4.50 15.34
N GLY A 26 -4.24 -3.32 15.46
CA GLY A 26 -4.21 -2.58 16.72
C GLY A 26 -2.83 -2.09 17.10
N LEU A 27 -1.99 -1.78 16.10
CA LEU A 27 -0.64 -1.28 16.31
C LEU A 27 -0.57 0.22 16.09
N GLU A 28 0.40 0.85 16.74
CA GLU A 28 0.68 2.26 16.50
C GLU A 28 1.64 2.39 15.30
N PRO A 29 1.45 3.39 14.43
CA PRO A 29 2.32 3.53 13.26
C PRO A 29 3.81 3.67 13.57
N ASP A 30 4.16 4.21 14.73
CA ASP A 30 5.57 4.38 15.11
C ASP A 30 6.22 3.08 15.60
N GLN A 31 5.44 2.01 15.77
CA GLN A 31 5.95 0.71 16.20
C GLN A 31 6.27 -0.21 15.04
N VAL A 32 5.98 0.19 13.82
CA VAL A 32 6.14 -0.66 12.65
C VAL A 32 6.93 0.07 11.57
N HIS A 33 7.53 -0.74 10.70
CA HIS A 33 8.22 -0.23 9.53
C HIS A 33 7.46 -0.67 8.28
N LEU A 34 7.30 0.24 7.35
CA LEU A 34 6.64 -0.07 6.08
C LEU A 34 7.71 -0.20 5.00
N ALA A 35 7.92 -1.43 4.57
CA ALA A 35 8.86 -1.70 3.48
C ALA A 35 8.14 -1.54 2.14
N GLU A 36 8.82 -1.00 1.16
CA GLU A 36 8.28 -0.75 -0.16
C GLU A 36 9.10 -1.45 -1.22
N MET A 37 8.43 -2.05 -2.20
CA MET A 37 9.07 -2.70 -3.30
C MET A 37 8.32 -2.38 -4.58
N PRO A 38 9.00 -1.90 -5.62
CA PRO A 38 8.32 -1.64 -6.88
C PRO A 38 7.89 -2.95 -7.53
N LEU A 39 6.68 -2.96 -8.06
CA LEU A 39 6.18 -4.08 -8.84
C LEU A 39 6.46 -3.82 -10.30
N ARG A 40 7.00 -4.82 -10.98
CA ARG A 40 7.37 -4.70 -12.39
C ARG A 40 6.62 -5.69 -13.24
N LYS A 41 6.24 -5.23 -14.42
CA LYS A 41 5.63 -6.07 -15.44
C LYS A 41 6.34 -5.73 -16.74
N ARG A 42 6.98 -6.71 -17.36
CA ARG A 42 7.74 -6.51 -18.59
C ARG A 42 8.79 -5.40 -18.46
N GLN A 43 9.52 -5.40 -17.34
CA GLN A 43 10.58 -4.43 -17.03
C GLN A 43 10.07 -3.01 -16.78
N ARG A 44 8.75 -2.81 -16.70
CA ARG A 44 8.18 -1.51 -16.36
C ARG A 44 7.57 -1.57 -14.97
N VAL A 45 7.75 -0.49 -14.23
CA VAL A 45 7.11 -0.39 -12.92
C VAL A 45 5.62 -0.19 -13.12
N CYS A 46 4.82 -1.03 -12.48
CA CYS A 46 3.36 -0.96 -12.59
C CYS A 46 2.68 -0.68 -11.26
N GLY A 47 3.44 -0.56 -10.19
CA GLY A 47 2.87 -0.29 -8.88
C GLY A 47 3.87 -0.50 -7.76
N LEU A 48 3.36 -0.60 -6.54
CA LEU A 48 4.15 -0.82 -5.33
C LEU A 48 3.56 -1.93 -4.49
N LEU A 49 4.44 -2.75 -3.94
CA LEU A 49 4.11 -3.65 -2.84
C LEU A 49 4.57 -2.97 -1.57
N LEU A 50 3.67 -2.82 -0.60
CA LEU A 50 3.99 -2.24 0.69
C LEU A 50 3.74 -3.30 1.74
N GLU A 51 4.77 -3.60 2.53
CA GLU A 51 4.69 -4.64 3.53
C GLU A 51 4.97 -4.07 4.90
N MET A 52 4.04 -4.32 5.82
CA MET A 52 4.20 -3.89 7.20
C MET A 52 5.07 -4.90 7.93
N GLN A 53 6.14 -4.40 8.54
CA GLN A 53 7.05 -5.19 9.34
C GLN A 53 6.89 -4.75 10.80
N GLY A 54 6.22 -5.58 11.56
CA GLY A 54 5.93 -5.29 12.95
C GLY A 54 6.65 -6.24 13.90
N PRO A 55 6.45 -6.05 15.20
CA PRO A 55 7.17 -6.83 16.21
C PRO A 55 6.77 -8.30 16.31
N ARG A 56 5.71 -8.72 15.66
CA ARG A 56 5.19 -10.10 15.78
C ARG A 56 5.30 -10.93 14.50
N LEU A 57 6.20 -10.59 13.62
CA LEU A 57 6.35 -11.29 12.34
C LEU A 57 5.05 -11.36 11.53
N LEU A 58 4.14 -10.45 11.79
CA LEU A 58 2.89 -10.38 11.06
C LEU A 58 3.15 -9.74 9.71
N ARG A 59 2.82 -10.46 8.65
CA ARG A 59 3.00 -9.97 7.30
C ARG A 59 1.67 -9.47 6.77
N LYS A 60 1.47 -8.18 6.87
CA LYS A 60 0.33 -7.54 6.22
C LYS A 60 0.85 -6.72 5.07
N GLN A 61 0.15 -6.81 3.97
CA GLN A 61 0.61 -6.21 2.73
C GLN A 61 -0.47 -5.37 2.09
N ALA A 62 -0.03 -4.39 1.34
CA ALA A 62 -0.90 -3.64 0.45
C ALA A 62 -0.23 -3.59 -0.92
N VAL A 63 -1.04 -3.66 -1.96
CA VAL A 63 -0.56 -3.57 -3.33
C VAL A 63 -1.25 -2.38 -3.99
N TRP A 64 -0.46 -1.43 -4.47
CA TRP A 64 -0.99 -0.34 -5.28
C TRP A 64 -0.73 -0.66 -6.75
N SER A 65 -1.81 -0.76 -7.52
CA SER A 65 -1.74 -0.94 -8.96
C SER A 65 -1.88 0.43 -9.62
N ALA A 66 -0.82 0.88 -10.30
CA ALA A 66 -0.86 2.18 -10.96
C ALA A 66 -1.82 2.18 -12.15
N GLU A 67 -1.95 1.05 -12.82
CA GLU A 67 -2.82 0.91 -13.98
C GLU A 67 -4.29 1.08 -13.60
N GLU A 68 -4.70 0.43 -12.50
CA GLU A 68 -6.07 0.52 -12.02
C GLU A 68 -6.26 1.67 -11.05
N ASP A 69 -5.17 2.24 -10.55
CA ASP A 69 -5.14 3.26 -9.51
C ASP A 69 -5.93 2.82 -8.27
N ARG A 70 -5.64 1.60 -7.83
CA ARG A 70 -6.29 0.97 -6.69
C ARG A 70 -5.26 0.43 -5.72
N ILE A 71 -5.63 0.43 -4.45
CA ILE A 71 -4.85 -0.22 -3.41
C ILE A 71 -5.64 -1.42 -2.91
N PHE A 72 -4.99 -2.59 -2.89
CA PHE A 72 -5.56 -3.81 -2.36
C PHE A 72 -4.84 -4.17 -1.07
N PHE A 73 -5.59 -4.36 0.00
CA PHE A 73 -5.03 -4.68 1.32
C PHE A 73 -5.25 -6.14 1.65
N TYR A 74 -4.20 -6.80 2.12
CA TYR A 74 -4.23 -8.23 2.45
C TYR A 74 -3.77 -8.45 3.90
N ASP A 75 -4.45 -9.36 4.60
CA ASP A 75 -4.07 -9.72 5.95
C ASP A 75 -2.94 -10.75 5.95
N GLY A 76 -2.53 -11.21 7.15
CA GLY A 76 -1.43 -12.16 7.29
C GLY A 76 -1.70 -13.52 6.68
N LEU A 77 -2.94 -13.83 6.34
CA LEU A 77 -3.33 -15.07 5.67
C LEU A 77 -3.47 -14.90 4.16
N GLY A 78 -3.16 -13.71 3.65
CA GLY A 78 -3.28 -13.42 2.23
C GLY A 78 -4.69 -13.12 1.77
N ARG A 79 -5.60 -12.84 2.69
CA ARG A 79 -6.98 -12.52 2.35
C ARG A 79 -7.14 -11.02 2.16
N ARG A 80 -7.81 -10.64 1.07
CA ARG A 80 -8.11 -9.24 0.83
C ARG A 80 -9.20 -8.77 1.79
N PHE A 81 -8.93 -7.71 2.55
CA PHE A 81 -9.92 -7.18 3.48
C PHE A 81 -10.37 -5.76 3.14
N LEU A 82 -9.67 -5.07 2.24
CA LEU A 82 -10.03 -3.71 1.86
C LEU A 82 -9.54 -3.44 0.46
N GLN A 83 -10.30 -2.65 -0.29
CA GLN A 83 -9.93 -2.20 -1.62
C GLN A 83 -10.27 -0.73 -1.72
N VAL A 84 -9.31 0.08 -2.16
CA VAL A 84 -9.48 1.53 -2.27
C VAL A 84 -9.24 1.97 -3.70
N GLN A 85 -10.21 2.67 -4.27
CA GLN A 85 -10.06 3.30 -5.57
C GLN A 85 -9.51 4.70 -5.37
N LEU A 86 -8.43 5.02 -6.03
CA LEU A 86 -7.83 6.36 -5.96
C LEU A 86 -8.38 7.24 -7.06
N CYS A 87 -8.67 8.50 -6.70
CA CYS A 87 -9.23 9.45 -7.66
C CYS A 87 -8.96 10.88 -7.16
N PRO A 88 -7.81 11.47 -7.47
CA PRO A 88 -6.68 10.86 -8.19
C PRO A 88 -5.73 10.09 -7.31
N GLY A 89 -4.87 9.26 -7.93
CA GLY A 89 -3.75 8.64 -7.29
C GLY A 89 -2.46 9.40 -7.59
N PRO A 90 -1.32 8.91 -7.07
CA PRO A 90 -0.05 9.61 -7.23
C PRO A 90 0.58 9.53 -8.62
N GLY A 91 0.18 8.55 -9.44
CA GLY A 91 0.81 8.32 -10.74
C GLY A 91 2.21 7.74 -10.61
N LEU A 92 2.77 7.29 -11.72
CA LEU A 92 4.12 6.70 -11.72
C LEU A 92 5.24 7.73 -11.78
N GLU A 93 4.94 8.94 -12.19
CA GLU A 93 5.95 9.97 -12.45
C GLU A 93 6.75 10.36 -11.21
N GLY A 94 6.12 10.35 -10.05
CA GLY A 94 6.80 10.68 -8.81
C GLY A 94 7.55 9.52 -8.18
N LEU A 95 7.51 8.34 -8.80
CA LEU A 95 8.13 7.16 -8.24
C LEU A 95 9.61 7.13 -8.60
N SER A 96 10.46 7.47 -7.63
CA SER A 96 11.89 7.47 -7.82
C SER A 96 12.41 6.05 -7.70
N ILE A 97 12.63 5.41 -8.86
CA ILE A 97 13.14 4.05 -8.90
C ILE A 97 14.50 4.07 -9.54
N ALA A 98 15.48 3.86 -8.73
CA ALA A 98 16.82 3.71 -9.23
C ALA A 98 17.03 2.29 -9.73
#